data_3e28562433d738c8c8766d02c9e693f7
#
_entry.id   3e28562433d738c8c8766d02c9e693f7
#
_cell.length_a   1.000
_cell.length_b   1.000
_cell.length_c   1.000
_cell.angle_alpha   90.00
_cell.angle_beta   90.00
_cell.angle_gamma   90.00
#
_symmetry.space_group_name_H-M   'P 1'
#
loop_
_entity.id
_entity.type
_entity.pdbx_description
1 polymer ?
#
loop_
_entity_poly.entity_id
_entity_poly.type
_entity_poly.pdbx_seq_one_letter_code
_entity_poly.pdbx_strand_id
1 'polypeptide(L)'
;MKSFKPLIIIFIFLLTGCVEKQILDDINILTGIGYDLTEENEVMGTVLIPIYEADQTINNETITDISEPNKDLVSTVQKKATDPIVLGSIENVIFHRDLTEQGIIQFIDGLQRDASVGTSLYIMVSEDPTVDILSGNYGNRSTASYITNLLEHNMKRRDLPRTNLHVFLNDYYQEGKDPNLPIIGLSDGKLGITGVGILKKDKLASTIELR
;
A
#
# COMPACT_ATOMS: atom_id res chain seq x y z
N MET A 1 7.93 -17.36 -58.01
CA MET A 1 7.90 -17.03 -56.57
C MET A 1 8.42 -15.60 -56.40
N LYS A 2 7.52 -14.62 -56.32
CA LYS A 2 7.88 -13.20 -56.15
C LYS A 2 8.41 -12.98 -54.75
N SER A 3 9.56 -12.33 -54.65
CA SER A 3 10.31 -12.10 -53.40
C SER A 3 9.48 -11.27 -52.41
N PHE A 4 8.98 -11.90 -51.34
CA PHE A 4 8.29 -11.27 -50.20
C PHE A 4 9.27 -10.57 -49.22
N LYS A 5 10.60 -10.64 -49.51
CA LYS A 5 11.64 -10.09 -48.63
C LYS A 5 11.54 -8.58 -48.35
N PRO A 6 11.23 -7.69 -49.35
CA PRO A 6 11.14 -6.27 -49.05
C PRO A 6 9.92 -5.90 -48.18
N LEU A 7 8.83 -6.67 -48.25
CA LEU A 7 7.62 -6.41 -47.46
C LEU A 7 7.85 -6.73 -45.95
N ILE A 8 8.63 -7.76 -45.65
CA ILE A 8 9.00 -8.13 -44.27
C ILE A 8 9.89 -7.05 -43.65
N ILE A 9 10.80 -6.47 -44.41
CA ILE A 9 11.69 -5.41 -43.92
C ILE A 9 10.90 -4.14 -43.57
N ILE A 10 9.91 -3.78 -44.40
CA ILE A 10 9.02 -2.64 -44.13
C ILE A 10 8.16 -2.89 -42.90
N PHE A 11 7.69 -4.12 -42.66
CA PHE A 11 6.90 -4.49 -41.49
C PHE A 11 7.72 -4.42 -40.17
N ILE A 12 9.01 -4.73 -40.22
CA ILE A 12 9.91 -4.62 -39.05
C ILE A 12 10.11 -3.15 -38.65
N PHE A 13 10.20 -2.23 -39.61
CA PHE A 13 10.33 -0.79 -39.33
C PHE A 13 9.06 -0.14 -38.74
N LEU A 14 7.89 -0.77 -38.93
CA LEU A 14 6.64 -0.29 -38.34
C LEU A 14 6.44 -0.70 -36.87
N LEU A 15 7.32 -1.56 -36.34
CA LEU A 15 7.29 -2.05 -34.95
C LEU A 15 8.14 -1.20 -33.98
N THR A 16 8.76 -0.10 -34.42
CA THR A 16 9.42 0.84 -33.52
C THR A 16 8.38 1.70 -32.80
N GLY A 17 7.76 1.13 -31.76
CA GLY A 17 6.95 1.90 -30.83
C GLY A 17 7.86 2.80 -30.00
N CYS A 18 7.55 4.09 -29.92
CA CYS A 18 8.16 5.00 -28.96
C CYS A 18 7.72 4.55 -27.57
N VAL A 19 8.63 3.96 -26.79
CA VAL A 19 8.47 3.84 -25.33
C VAL A 19 8.87 5.18 -24.75
N GLU A 20 7.93 5.86 -24.15
CA GLU A 20 8.20 7.09 -23.39
C GLU A 20 9.11 6.72 -22.21
N LYS A 21 10.32 7.24 -22.22
CA LYS A 21 11.31 6.96 -21.19
C LYS A 21 10.98 7.83 -19.99
N GLN A 22 10.33 7.29 -18.98
CA GLN A 22 10.22 7.96 -17.69
C GLN A 22 11.59 7.89 -17.00
N ILE A 23 12.15 9.06 -16.71
CA ILE A 23 13.36 9.19 -15.91
C ILE A 23 12.90 9.01 -14.46
N LEU A 24 13.54 8.12 -13.70
CA LEU A 24 13.17 7.83 -12.30
C LEU A 24 13.22 9.08 -11.39
N ASP A 25 14.01 10.07 -11.76
CA ASP A 25 14.14 11.32 -11.00
C ASP A 25 12.94 12.27 -11.18
N ASP A 26 12.06 12.01 -12.15
CA ASP A 26 10.89 12.84 -12.48
C ASP A 26 9.55 12.16 -12.08
N ILE A 27 9.58 11.16 -11.19
CA ILE A 27 8.38 10.44 -10.73
C ILE A 27 8.41 10.20 -9.22
N ASN A 28 7.26 10.33 -8.60
CA ASN A 28 7.03 9.98 -7.20
C ASN A 28 6.54 8.52 -7.09
N ILE A 29 7.37 7.65 -6.54
CA ILE A 29 7.03 6.24 -6.36
C ILE A 29 6.29 6.08 -5.03
N LEU A 30 4.99 5.82 -5.08
CA LEU A 30 4.18 5.57 -3.91
C LEU A 30 4.44 4.16 -3.38
N THR A 31 4.82 4.06 -2.10
CA THR A 31 5.16 2.78 -1.46
C THR A 31 4.22 2.38 -0.32
N GLY A 32 3.48 3.32 0.25
CA GLY A 32 2.54 3.06 1.33
C GLY A 32 1.31 3.96 1.29
N ILE A 33 0.18 3.47 1.77
CA ILE A 33 -1.04 4.24 1.99
C ILE A 33 -1.54 4.01 3.41
N GLY A 34 -1.99 5.07 4.06
CA GLY A 34 -2.70 5.05 5.33
C GLY A 34 -4.10 5.62 5.19
N TYR A 35 -5.04 5.09 5.95
CA TYR A 35 -6.40 5.61 6.03
C TYR A 35 -6.80 5.78 7.48
N ASP A 36 -7.13 7.00 7.86
CA ASP A 36 -7.59 7.39 9.19
C ASP A 36 -9.03 7.89 9.14
N LEU A 37 -9.76 7.73 10.24
CA LEU A 37 -11.06 8.36 10.42
C LEU A 37 -10.86 9.67 11.17
N THR A 38 -11.38 10.78 10.63
CA THR A 38 -11.34 12.08 11.29
C THR A 38 -12.45 12.21 12.33
N GLU A 39 -12.35 13.21 13.22
CA GLU A 39 -13.41 13.53 14.20
C GLU A 39 -14.75 13.87 13.53
N GLU A 40 -14.70 14.38 12.30
CA GLU A 40 -15.90 14.72 11.50
C GLU A 40 -16.47 13.48 10.76
N ASN A 41 -15.94 12.30 11.03
CA ASN A 41 -16.29 11.03 10.39
C ASN A 41 -16.01 11.01 8.88
N GLU A 42 -15.05 11.81 8.44
CA GLU A 42 -14.49 11.75 7.10
C GLU A 42 -13.25 10.83 7.09
N VAL A 43 -12.89 10.28 5.95
CA VAL A 43 -11.69 9.49 5.83
C VAL A 43 -10.55 10.34 5.30
N MET A 44 -9.47 10.41 6.06
CA MET A 44 -8.22 11.01 5.62
C MET A 44 -7.30 9.92 5.06
N GLY A 45 -6.87 10.10 3.82
CA GLY A 45 -5.87 9.25 3.18
C GLY A 45 -4.48 9.90 3.24
N THR A 46 -3.50 9.12 3.60
CA THR A 46 -2.07 9.50 3.63
C THR A 46 -1.30 8.62 2.66
N VAL A 47 -0.54 9.21 1.75
CA VAL A 47 0.37 8.48 0.87
C VAL A 47 1.82 8.68 1.31
N LEU A 48 2.64 7.65 1.17
CA LEU A 48 4.06 7.64 1.49
C LEU A 48 4.89 7.55 0.22
N ILE A 49 5.80 8.51 0.06
CA ILE A 49 6.74 8.61 -1.05
C ILE A 49 8.16 8.65 -0.46
N PRO A 50 9.00 7.62 -0.65
CA PRO A 50 10.39 7.67 -0.23
C PRO A 50 11.22 8.54 -1.17
N ILE A 51 11.98 9.47 -0.61
CA ILE A 51 12.94 10.32 -1.33
C ILE A 51 14.34 9.78 -1.07
N TYR A 52 15.03 9.41 -2.14
CA TYR A 52 16.38 8.87 -2.09
C TYR A 52 17.40 9.98 -2.31
N GLU A 53 18.16 10.32 -1.28
CA GLU A 53 19.19 11.33 -1.35
C GLU A 53 20.50 10.81 -1.92
N ALA A 54 21.33 11.70 -2.48
CA ALA A 54 22.60 11.33 -3.08
C ALA A 54 23.61 10.68 -2.11
N ASP A 55 23.48 10.96 -0.81
CA ASP A 55 24.29 10.39 0.27
C ASP A 55 23.76 9.03 0.79
N GLN A 56 22.81 8.43 0.08
CA GLN A 56 22.13 7.18 0.42
C GLN A 56 21.20 7.27 1.65
N THR A 57 20.88 8.46 2.12
CA THR A 57 19.80 8.64 3.10
C THR A 57 18.45 8.53 2.41
N ILE A 58 17.46 8.02 3.15
CA ILE A 58 16.09 7.90 2.66
C ILE A 58 15.22 8.75 3.57
N ASN A 59 14.62 9.78 2.99
CA ASN A 59 13.61 10.58 3.65
C ASN A 59 12.23 10.08 3.23
N ASN A 60 11.25 10.24 4.13
CA ASN A 60 9.87 9.87 3.85
C ASN A 60 9.05 11.15 3.70
N GLU A 61 8.48 11.36 2.51
CA GLU A 61 7.49 12.40 2.29
C GLU A 61 6.10 11.80 2.42
N THR A 62 5.22 12.47 3.15
CA THR A 62 3.82 12.08 3.25
C THR A 62 2.93 13.20 2.74
N ILE A 63 1.94 12.84 1.92
CA ILE A 63 0.93 13.78 1.44
C ILE A 63 -0.44 13.26 1.91
N THR A 64 -1.22 14.13 2.53
CA THR A 64 -2.55 13.80 3.05
C THR A 64 -3.65 14.52 2.28
N ASP A 65 -4.78 13.84 2.11
CA ASP A 65 -6.02 14.45 1.60
C ASP A 65 -7.25 13.70 2.10
N ILE A 66 -8.41 14.35 2.04
CA ILE A 66 -9.68 13.67 2.30
C ILE A 66 -9.91 12.63 1.22
N SER A 67 -10.12 11.40 1.65
CA SER A 67 -10.36 10.23 0.81
C SER A 67 -11.84 9.87 0.83
N GLU A 68 -12.44 9.74 -0.33
CA GLU A 68 -13.77 9.15 -0.46
C GLU A 68 -13.62 7.70 -0.94
N PRO A 69 -14.40 6.75 -0.41
CA PRO A 69 -14.27 5.32 -0.75
C PRO A 69 -14.36 5.01 -2.26
N ASN A 70 -15.09 5.83 -2.99
CA ASN A 70 -15.31 5.67 -4.44
C ASN A 70 -14.41 6.57 -5.30
N LYS A 71 -13.56 7.37 -4.68
CA LYS A 71 -12.59 8.23 -5.38
C LYS A 71 -11.19 7.69 -5.16
N ASP A 72 -10.45 7.65 -6.23
CA ASP A 72 -9.04 7.30 -6.19
C ASP A 72 -8.25 8.39 -5.41
N LEU A 73 -7.75 8.01 -4.22
CA LEU A 73 -6.93 8.87 -3.38
C LEU A 73 -5.74 9.45 -4.17
N VAL A 74 -5.13 8.64 -5.02
CA VAL A 74 -3.96 9.03 -5.81
C VAL A 74 -4.30 10.18 -6.74
N SER A 75 -5.47 10.18 -7.37
CA SER A 75 -5.93 11.29 -8.22
C SER A 75 -6.11 12.61 -7.46
N THR A 76 -6.45 12.57 -6.17
CA THR A 76 -6.57 13.77 -5.34
C THR A 76 -5.21 14.26 -4.87
N VAL A 77 -4.35 13.35 -4.42
CA VAL A 77 -3.00 13.64 -3.95
C VAL A 77 -2.09 14.09 -5.09
N GLN A 78 -2.28 13.57 -6.32
CA GLN A 78 -1.55 13.99 -7.52
C GLN A 78 -1.61 15.51 -7.75
N LYS A 79 -2.68 16.17 -7.35
CA LYS A 79 -2.82 17.63 -7.47
C LYS A 79 -1.93 18.40 -6.50
N LYS A 80 -1.42 17.75 -5.46
CA LYS A 80 -0.53 18.32 -4.44
C LYS A 80 0.92 17.89 -4.64
N ALA A 81 1.16 16.85 -5.41
CA ALA A 81 2.49 16.34 -5.71
C ALA A 81 3.18 17.19 -6.77
N THR A 82 4.51 17.35 -6.64
CA THR A 82 5.35 18.07 -7.62
C THR A 82 5.53 17.29 -8.91
N ASP A 83 5.57 15.96 -8.79
CA ASP A 83 5.84 15.04 -9.89
C ASP A 83 4.76 13.97 -9.99
N PRO A 84 4.62 13.27 -11.14
CA PRO A 84 3.65 12.21 -11.33
C PRO A 84 3.81 11.08 -10.30
N ILE A 85 2.69 10.68 -9.64
CA ILE A 85 2.67 9.58 -8.68
C ILE A 85 2.44 8.26 -9.42
N VAL A 86 3.27 7.25 -9.12
CA VAL A 86 3.21 5.91 -9.69
C VAL A 86 2.94 4.87 -8.59
N LEU A 87 1.93 4.03 -8.80
CA LEU A 87 1.44 3.02 -7.84
C LEU A 87 2.17 1.66 -7.89
N GLY A 88 2.96 1.41 -8.92
CA GLY A 88 3.51 0.09 -9.22
C GLY A 88 4.42 -0.54 -8.15
N SER A 89 4.75 0.18 -7.09
CA SER A 89 5.64 -0.27 -6.01
C SER A 89 5.00 -0.20 -4.63
N ILE A 90 3.68 -0.16 -4.55
CA ILE A 90 2.98 -0.11 -3.27
C ILE A 90 3.21 -1.42 -2.48
N GLU A 91 3.75 -1.29 -1.27
CA GLU A 91 4.10 -2.40 -0.39
C GLU A 91 3.06 -2.60 0.72
N ASN A 92 2.50 -1.49 1.25
CA ASN A 92 1.68 -1.50 2.45
C ASN A 92 0.43 -0.64 2.33
N VAL A 93 -0.68 -1.14 2.89
CA VAL A 93 -1.88 -0.35 3.17
C VAL A 93 -2.25 -0.54 4.64
N ILE A 94 -2.39 0.58 5.34
CA ILE A 94 -2.65 0.64 6.77
C ILE A 94 -4.02 1.29 6.98
N PHE A 95 -4.88 0.63 7.73
CA PHE A 95 -6.17 1.17 8.15
C PHE A 95 -6.15 1.43 9.64
N HIS A 96 -6.47 2.65 10.08
CA HIS A 96 -6.64 2.92 11.50
C HIS A 96 -7.78 2.06 12.08
N ARG A 97 -7.65 1.68 13.35
CA ARG A 97 -8.61 0.81 14.06
C ARG A 97 -10.04 1.30 13.89
N ASP A 98 -10.31 2.57 14.15
CA ASP A 98 -11.66 3.14 14.13
C ASP A 98 -12.32 3.02 12.75
N LEU A 99 -11.55 3.22 11.68
CA LEU A 99 -12.02 3.01 10.31
C LEU A 99 -12.26 1.51 10.03
N THR A 100 -11.37 0.64 10.54
CA THR A 100 -11.50 -0.80 10.34
C THR A 100 -12.73 -1.36 11.05
N GLU A 101 -13.15 -0.77 12.17
CA GLU A 101 -14.40 -1.12 12.87
C GLU A 101 -15.66 -0.73 12.06
N GLN A 102 -15.56 0.29 11.20
CA GLN A 102 -16.65 0.68 10.31
C GLN A 102 -16.71 -0.15 9.02
N GLY A 103 -15.56 -0.69 8.57
CA GLY A 103 -15.43 -1.53 7.38
C GLY A 103 -14.52 -0.95 6.32
N ILE A 104 -13.70 -1.80 5.71
CA ILE A 104 -12.61 -1.39 4.82
C ILE A 104 -12.75 -1.91 3.38
N ILE A 105 -13.75 -2.74 3.09
CA ILE A 105 -13.83 -3.44 1.79
C ILE A 105 -13.87 -2.49 0.60
N GLN A 106 -14.54 -1.35 0.72
CA GLN A 106 -14.67 -0.39 -0.37
C GLN A 106 -13.32 0.24 -0.78
N PHE A 107 -12.38 0.40 0.15
CA PHE A 107 -11.01 0.86 -0.14
C PHE A 107 -10.19 -0.27 -0.77
N ILE A 108 -10.34 -1.49 -0.25
CA ILE A 108 -9.66 -2.67 -0.77
C ILE A 108 -10.14 -3.02 -2.19
N ASP A 109 -11.43 -2.85 -2.48
CA ASP A 109 -11.99 -3.08 -3.82
C ASP A 109 -11.37 -2.11 -4.85
N GLY A 110 -11.13 -0.86 -4.48
CA GLY A 110 -10.40 0.09 -5.30
C GLY A 110 -8.98 -0.38 -5.65
N LEU A 111 -8.24 -0.86 -4.65
CA LEU A 111 -6.89 -1.39 -4.83
C LEU A 111 -6.85 -2.67 -5.68
N GLN A 112 -7.84 -3.56 -5.51
CA GLN A 112 -7.94 -4.80 -6.29
C GLN A 112 -8.19 -4.54 -7.77
N ARG A 113 -8.91 -3.47 -8.11
CA ARG A 113 -9.25 -3.13 -9.52
C ARG A 113 -8.10 -2.45 -10.25
N ASP A 114 -7.14 -1.91 -9.55
CA ASP A 114 -5.98 -1.28 -10.16
C ASP A 114 -4.96 -2.33 -10.59
N ALA A 115 -4.73 -2.45 -11.89
CA ALA A 115 -3.82 -3.42 -12.47
C ALA A 115 -2.34 -3.18 -12.10
N SER A 116 -1.99 -1.99 -11.61
CA SER A 116 -0.64 -1.66 -11.15
C SER A 116 -0.37 -2.15 -9.72
N VAL A 117 -1.43 -2.45 -8.95
CA VAL A 117 -1.31 -2.91 -7.56
C VAL A 117 -1.03 -4.41 -7.51
N GLY A 118 0.09 -4.79 -6.90
CA GLY A 118 0.46 -6.19 -6.73
C GLY A 118 -0.37 -6.92 -5.69
N THR A 119 -0.70 -8.18 -5.92
CA THR A 119 -1.46 -9.02 -4.96
C THR A 119 -0.69 -9.37 -3.69
N SER A 120 0.63 -9.14 -3.67
CA SER A 120 1.52 -9.30 -2.52
C SER A 120 1.48 -8.13 -1.53
N LEU A 121 0.76 -7.06 -1.85
CA LEU A 121 0.52 -5.91 -1.00
C LEU A 121 0.09 -6.33 0.40
N TYR A 122 0.77 -5.84 1.44
CA TYR A 122 0.40 -6.10 2.83
C TYR A 122 -0.70 -5.15 3.28
N ILE A 123 -1.70 -5.72 3.95
CA ILE A 123 -2.79 -4.98 4.58
C ILE A 123 -2.70 -5.19 6.09
N MET A 124 -2.89 -4.12 6.86
CA MET A 124 -2.79 -4.15 8.31
C MET A 124 -3.67 -3.10 8.97
N VAL A 125 -3.87 -3.27 10.26
CA VAL A 125 -4.57 -2.32 11.12
C VAL A 125 -3.54 -1.56 11.97
N SER A 126 -3.76 -0.28 12.25
CA SER A 126 -2.96 0.48 13.20
C SER A 126 -3.76 0.87 14.44
N GLU A 127 -3.06 0.94 15.59
CA GLU A 127 -3.60 1.50 16.84
C GLU A 127 -3.36 3.01 16.93
N ASP A 128 -2.35 3.50 16.22
CA ASP A 128 -1.99 4.91 16.15
C ASP A 128 -2.38 5.50 14.79
N PRO A 129 -2.49 6.84 14.69
CA PRO A 129 -2.77 7.50 13.42
C PRO A 129 -1.79 7.05 12.33
N THR A 130 -2.30 6.71 11.15
CA THR A 130 -1.47 6.17 10.09
C THR A 130 -0.46 7.18 9.57
N VAL A 131 -0.79 8.47 9.65
CA VAL A 131 0.15 9.56 9.30
C VAL A 131 1.38 9.56 10.19
N ASP A 132 1.24 9.29 11.49
CA ASP A 132 2.36 9.24 12.44
C ASP A 132 3.27 8.04 12.16
N ILE A 133 2.67 6.90 11.80
CA ILE A 133 3.41 5.70 11.40
C ILE A 133 4.15 5.95 10.08
N LEU A 134 3.48 6.46 9.07
CA LEU A 134 4.06 6.63 7.73
C LEU A 134 5.14 7.72 7.68
N SER A 135 4.98 8.80 8.44
CA SER A 135 5.99 9.87 8.56
C SER A 135 7.18 9.52 9.47
N GLY A 136 7.07 8.41 10.22
CA GLY A 136 8.12 7.97 11.12
C GLY A 136 9.42 7.60 10.39
N ASN A 137 10.55 7.76 11.09
CA ASN A 137 11.85 7.34 10.59
C ASN A 137 12.33 6.13 11.40
N TYR A 138 12.40 4.97 10.73
CA TYR A 138 12.75 3.68 11.37
C TYR A 138 14.13 3.18 10.91
N GLY A 139 15.08 4.08 10.73
CA GLY A 139 16.48 3.78 10.39
C GLY A 139 16.80 4.00 8.90
N ASN A 140 17.73 3.22 8.35
CA ASN A 140 18.29 3.44 7.01
C ASN A 140 17.43 2.81 5.88
N ARG A 141 16.10 2.79 6.04
CA ARG A 141 15.17 2.22 5.05
C ARG A 141 13.94 3.10 4.95
N SER A 142 13.26 3.03 3.81
CA SER A 142 11.92 3.64 3.72
C SER A 142 10.99 3.01 4.75
N THR A 143 10.05 3.79 5.27
CA THR A 143 9.07 3.30 6.25
C THR A 143 8.28 2.10 5.69
N ALA A 144 7.89 2.13 4.42
CA ALA A 144 7.20 1.00 3.80
C ALA A 144 8.04 -0.28 3.85
N SER A 145 9.30 -0.23 3.43
CA SER A 145 10.19 -1.40 3.47
C SER A 145 10.50 -1.86 4.90
N TYR A 146 10.55 -0.95 5.89
CA TYR A 146 10.68 -1.32 7.29
C TYR A 146 9.47 -2.15 7.75
N ILE A 147 8.24 -1.67 7.47
CA ILE A 147 6.99 -2.36 7.82
C ILE A 147 6.93 -3.74 7.14
N THR A 148 7.21 -3.80 5.84
CA THR A 148 7.26 -5.07 5.09
C THR A 148 8.19 -6.08 5.73
N ASN A 149 9.44 -5.67 6.05
CA ASN A 149 10.40 -6.55 6.68
C ASN A 149 9.97 -6.99 8.10
N LEU A 150 9.35 -6.09 8.88
CA LEU A 150 8.82 -6.41 10.20
C LEU A 150 7.75 -7.50 10.12
N LEU A 151 6.80 -7.37 9.18
CA LEU A 151 5.75 -8.36 8.96
C LEU A 151 6.31 -9.70 8.49
N GLU A 152 7.16 -9.67 7.45
CA GLU A 152 7.76 -10.90 6.90
C GLU A 152 8.58 -11.67 7.92
N HIS A 153 9.37 -10.97 8.75
CA HIS A 153 10.15 -11.59 9.80
C HIS A 153 9.26 -12.36 10.78
N ASN A 154 8.17 -11.73 11.24
CA ASN A 154 7.25 -12.34 12.19
C ASN A 154 6.40 -13.47 11.56
N MET A 155 6.02 -13.34 10.29
CA MET A 155 5.35 -14.42 9.55
C MET A 155 6.29 -15.64 9.33
N LYS A 156 7.58 -15.41 9.05
CA LYS A 156 8.58 -16.48 8.92
C LYS A 156 8.79 -17.23 10.24
N ARG A 157 8.75 -16.53 11.37
CA ARG A 157 8.82 -17.10 12.71
C ARG A 157 7.52 -17.79 13.16
N ARG A 158 6.42 -17.61 12.44
CA ARG A 158 5.07 -18.07 12.76
C ARG A 158 4.44 -17.35 13.97
N ASP A 159 4.93 -16.18 14.30
CA ASP A 159 4.34 -15.32 15.34
C ASP A 159 3.09 -14.61 14.77
N LEU A 160 3.02 -14.47 13.44
CA LEU A 160 1.88 -13.94 12.71
C LEU A 160 1.34 -14.93 11.67
N PRO A 161 0.01 -14.95 11.44
CA PRO A 161 -0.55 -15.60 10.27
C PRO A 161 -0.09 -14.91 8.99
N ARG A 162 -0.01 -15.65 7.89
CA ARG A 162 0.28 -15.06 6.58
C ARG A 162 -0.92 -14.26 6.12
N THR A 163 -0.68 -13.01 5.76
CA THR A 163 -1.69 -12.11 5.21
C THR A 163 -1.10 -11.23 4.12
N ASN A 164 -1.90 -10.92 3.13
CA ASN A 164 -1.69 -9.92 2.08
C ASN A 164 -3.04 -9.66 1.41
N LEU A 165 -3.09 -8.76 0.43
CA LEU A 165 -4.32 -8.46 -0.31
C LEU A 165 -5.01 -9.72 -0.85
N HIS A 166 -4.26 -10.65 -1.45
CA HIS A 166 -4.83 -11.88 -2.01
C HIS A 166 -5.45 -12.78 -0.93
N VAL A 167 -4.74 -12.98 0.18
CA VAL A 167 -5.23 -13.81 1.30
C VAL A 167 -6.46 -13.18 1.93
N PHE A 168 -6.44 -11.87 2.18
CA PHE A 168 -7.58 -11.13 2.70
C PHE A 168 -8.83 -11.30 1.84
N LEU A 169 -8.71 -11.06 0.53
CA LEU A 169 -9.84 -11.19 -0.40
C LEU A 169 -10.36 -12.63 -0.49
N ASN A 170 -9.46 -13.63 -0.49
CA ASN A 170 -9.86 -15.03 -0.46
C ASN A 170 -10.68 -15.34 0.79
N ASP A 171 -10.24 -14.86 1.96
CA ASP A 171 -10.92 -15.11 3.23
C ASP A 171 -12.24 -14.34 3.32
N TYR A 172 -12.30 -13.12 2.79
CA TYR A 172 -13.50 -12.28 2.75
C TYR A 172 -14.63 -12.89 1.90
N TYR A 173 -14.30 -13.47 0.73
CA TYR A 173 -15.29 -14.05 -0.18
C TYR A 173 -15.64 -15.52 0.14
N GLN A 174 -14.81 -16.20 0.92
CA GLN A 174 -15.05 -17.59 1.30
C GLN A 174 -16.06 -17.69 2.45
N GLU A 175 -17.16 -18.42 2.25
CA GLU A 175 -18.12 -18.68 3.31
C GLU A 175 -17.48 -19.46 4.49
N GLY A 176 -17.77 -19.02 5.72
CA GLY A 176 -17.28 -19.66 6.95
C GLY A 176 -15.83 -19.31 7.30
N LYS A 177 -15.24 -18.33 6.64
CA LYS A 177 -13.90 -17.85 6.93
C LYS A 177 -13.92 -16.36 7.24
N ASP A 178 -13.26 -15.97 8.31
CA ASP A 178 -13.10 -14.58 8.71
C ASP A 178 -11.67 -14.14 8.40
N PRO A 179 -11.46 -13.00 7.72
CA PRO A 179 -10.14 -12.44 7.48
C PRO A 179 -9.45 -12.07 8.80
N ASN A 180 -8.13 -12.15 8.80
CA ASN A 180 -7.30 -11.65 9.88
C ASN A 180 -6.22 -10.71 9.36
N LEU A 181 -5.90 -9.67 10.13
CA LEU A 181 -4.89 -8.68 9.78
C LEU A 181 -3.94 -8.46 10.95
N PRO A 182 -2.63 -8.27 10.70
CA PRO A 182 -1.71 -7.84 11.74
C PRO A 182 -2.11 -6.46 12.25
N ILE A 183 -1.90 -6.23 13.54
CA ILE A 183 -2.05 -4.93 14.17
C ILE A 183 -0.68 -4.40 14.50
N ILE A 184 -0.42 -3.17 14.09
CA ILE A 184 0.82 -2.45 14.38
C ILE A 184 0.54 -1.24 15.25
N GLY A 185 1.53 -0.83 16.02
CA GLY A 185 1.42 0.35 16.88
C GLY A 185 2.78 0.91 17.27
N LEU A 186 2.79 2.12 17.79
CA LEU A 186 3.97 2.84 18.27
C LEU A 186 4.12 2.66 19.78
N SER A 187 5.28 2.22 20.22
CA SER A 187 5.67 2.18 21.64
C SER A 187 7.03 2.84 21.79
N ASP A 188 7.10 3.91 22.58
CA ASP A 188 8.33 4.69 22.79
C ASP A 188 9.00 5.12 21.45
N GLY A 189 8.17 5.52 20.47
CA GLY A 189 8.61 5.93 19.13
C GLY A 189 9.12 4.79 18.24
N LYS A 190 8.93 3.53 18.66
CA LYS A 190 9.28 2.36 17.87
C LYS A 190 8.03 1.69 17.34
N LEU A 191 8.03 1.42 16.06
CA LEU A 191 6.97 0.66 15.43
C LEU A 191 7.15 -0.83 15.71
N GLY A 192 6.08 -1.47 16.16
CA GLY A 192 6.03 -2.89 16.47
C GLY A 192 4.69 -3.52 16.08
N ILE A 193 4.64 -4.84 16.16
CA ILE A 193 3.40 -5.60 16.01
C ILE A 193 2.83 -5.77 17.40
N THR A 194 1.59 -5.31 17.60
CA THR A 194 0.89 -5.36 18.88
C THR A 194 -0.07 -6.52 18.97
N GLY A 195 -0.57 -7.00 17.83
CA GLY A 195 -1.55 -8.07 17.82
C GLY A 195 -1.97 -8.58 16.45
N VAL A 196 -3.07 -9.30 16.46
CA VAL A 196 -3.81 -9.76 15.27
C VAL A 196 -5.26 -9.38 15.43
N GLY A 197 -5.80 -8.64 14.47
CA GLY A 197 -7.21 -8.33 14.35
C GLY A 197 -7.96 -9.45 13.64
N ILE A 198 -9.06 -9.89 14.21
CA ILE A 198 -10.01 -10.81 13.57
C ILE A 198 -11.17 -9.97 13.04
N LEU A 199 -11.42 -10.07 11.75
CA LEU A 199 -12.48 -9.32 11.12
C LEU A 199 -13.70 -10.21 10.91
N LYS A 200 -14.89 -9.62 11.10
CA LYS A 200 -16.13 -10.21 10.61
C LYS A 200 -16.43 -9.59 9.25
N LYS A 201 -16.17 -10.35 8.18
CA LYS A 201 -16.07 -9.82 6.83
C LYS A 201 -14.95 -8.78 6.73
N ASP A 202 -15.28 -7.48 6.64
CA ASP A 202 -14.35 -6.37 6.48
C ASP A 202 -14.28 -5.44 7.71
N LYS A 203 -14.97 -5.82 8.82
CA LYS A 203 -15.03 -5.01 10.04
C LYS A 203 -14.24 -5.68 11.17
N LEU A 204 -13.41 -4.94 11.85
CA LEU A 204 -12.70 -5.42 13.03
C LEU A 204 -13.70 -5.81 14.12
N ALA A 205 -13.69 -7.09 14.51
CA ALA A 205 -14.61 -7.65 15.48
C ALA A 205 -13.94 -7.97 16.83
N SER A 206 -12.68 -8.39 16.81
CA SER A 206 -11.90 -8.69 18.01
C SER A 206 -10.41 -8.61 17.73
N THR A 207 -9.61 -8.55 18.79
CA THR A 207 -8.14 -8.48 18.69
C THR A 207 -7.51 -9.51 19.62
N ILE A 208 -6.39 -10.07 19.17
CA ILE A 208 -5.54 -10.97 19.95
C ILE A 208 -4.21 -10.25 20.14
N GLU A 209 -3.89 -9.88 21.37
CA GLU A 209 -2.59 -9.25 21.69
C GLU A 209 -1.45 -10.28 21.59
N LEU A 210 -0.34 -9.88 21.04
CA LEU A 210 0.90 -10.64 21.05
C LEU A 210 1.69 -10.27 22.33
N ARG A 211 2.02 -11.28 23.13
CA ARG A 211 2.82 -11.12 24.36
C ARG A 211 4.31 -11.31 24.08
#